data_946dbb89a130d7c9a0a7edeaec5e14d1
#
_entry.id   946dbb89a130d7c9a0a7edeaec5e14d1
#
_cell.length_a   1.000
_cell.length_b   1.000
_cell.length_c   1.000
_cell.angle_alpha   90.00
_cell.angle_beta   90.00
_cell.angle_gamma   90.00
#
_symmetry.space_group_name_H-M   'P 1'
#
loop_
_entity.id
_entity.type
_entity.pdbx_description
1 polymer ?
#
loop_
_entity_poly.entity_id
_entity_poly.type
_entity_poly.pdbx_seq_one_letter_code
_entity_poly.pdbx_strand_id
1 'polypeptide(L)'
;VPVGEVWPCDKIARLKELCEQAGLEMEVIESVPVHEDIKLGKPSRDRLIANYAETIRNLGKFGVKCICYNFMPVFDWFRTDLHYVQKNGAVCLAYKEADFQKLDKHNLRLPGWDESYTPEELNGLLKEYEHISHEQLFENLVYFLNGIMPACDETGINMAIHPDDPPWDIFGLPRIVTGAESYEKMINAVPNIHNGFTFCTGSLGAGRSNDLPKMAEKYAKRIYFAHLRQLKFVNETDFYENGHQTEDGNVDIYAIVKALEENGFSGYVRPDHGRNIWGEEGKPGYGLYDRALGAAYLSGLFEAVRKNRA
;
A
#
# COMPACT_ATOMS: atom_id res chain seq x y z
N VAL A 1 -16.92 -7.25 4.22
CA VAL A 1 -17.72 -6.20 4.90
C VAL A 1 -17.75 -5.00 3.95
N PRO A 2 -18.90 -4.36 3.72
CA PRO A 2 -18.96 -3.15 2.92
C PRO A 2 -18.07 -2.03 3.48
N VAL A 3 -17.54 -1.18 2.59
CA VAL A 3 -16.67 -0.07 2.98
C VAL A 3 -17.44 0.91 3.86
N GLY A 4 -16.83 1.31 4.99
CA GLY A 4 -17.45 2.22 5.96
C GLY A 4 -18.33 1.57 7.02
N GLU A 5 -18.57 0.26 6.94
CA GLU A 5 -19.24 -0.49 8.00
C GLU A 5 -18.26 -1.06 9.03
N VAL A 6 -18.75 -1.24 10.25
CA VAL A 6 -17.97 -1.88 11.32
C VAL A 6 -17.74 -3.36 11.00
N TRP A 7 -16.52 -3.81 11.11
CA TRP A 7 -16.19 -5.24 10.97
C TRP A 7 -16.65 -6.00 12.21
N PRO A 8 -17.62 -6.92 12.09
CA PRO A 8 -18.16 -7.62 13.23
C PRO A 8 -17.20 -8.71 13.72
N CYS A 9 -17.19 -8.93 15.03
CA CYS A 9 -16.27 -9.86 15.69
C CYS A 9 -16.39 -11.31 15.20
N ASP A 10 -17.56 -11.76 14.82
CA ASP A 10 -17.79 -13.13 14.32
C ASP A 10 -17.07 -13.36 12.97
N LYS A 11 -17.09 -12.38 12.06
CA LYS A 11 -16.34 -12.47 10.78
C LYS A 11 -14.84 -12.44 11.00
N ILE A 12 -14.36 -11.60 11.93
CA ILE A 12 -12.93 -11.53 12.29
C ILE A 12 -12.48 -12.85 12.92
N ALA A 13 -13.25 -13.39 13.86
CA ALA A 13 -13.00 -14.68 14.51
C ALA A 13 -12.88 -15.80 13.49
N ARG A 14 -13.80 -15.86 12.52
CA ARG A 14 -13.77 -16.88 11.46
C ARG A 14 -12.50 -16.77 10.60
N LEU A 15 -12.08 -15.56 10.23
CA LEU A 15 -10.86 -15.37 9.46
C LEU A 15 -9.63 -15.81 10.26
N LYS A 16 -9.57 -15.44 11.53
CA LYS A 16 -8.49 -15.87 12.45
C LYS A 16 -8.42 -17.38 12.55
N GLU A 17 -9.57 -18.05 12.76
CA GLU A 17 -9.64 -19.51 12.81
C GLU A 17 -9.10 -20.16 11.55
N LEU A 18 -9.41 -19.64 10.37
CA LEU A 18 -8.86 -20.14 9.10
C LEU A 18 -7.33 -20.00 9.01
N CYS A 19 -6.79 -18.87 9.50
CA CYS A 19 -5.34 -18.67 9.56
C CYS A 19 -4.69 -19.69 10.53
N GLU A 20 -5.24 -19.86 11.73
CA GLU A 20 -4.75 -20.78 12.74
C GLU A 20 -4.80 -22.25 12.26
N GLN A 21 -5.86 -22.65 11.55
CA GLN A 21 -5.97 -23.97 10.92
C GLN A 21 -4.88 -24.22 9.85
N ALA A 22 -4.42 -23.15 9.21
CA ALA A 22 -3.30 -23.17 8.26
C ALA A 22 -1.92 -23.06 8.94
N GLY A 23 -1.85 -22.97 10.27
CA GLY A 23 -0.61 -22.76 11.02
C GLY A 23 -0.04 -21.34 10.91
N LEU A 24 -0.90 -20.36 10.64
CA LEU A 24 -0.55 -18.95 10.46
C LEU A 24 -1.15 -18.10 11.58
N GLU A 25 -0.44 -17.01 11.91
CA GLU A 25 -0.92 -15.98 12.81
C GLU A 25 -1.51 -14.81 12.01
N MET A 26 -2.67 -14.29 12.45
CA MET A 26 -3.33 -13.14 11.82
C MET A 26 -3.00 -11.85 12.59
N GLU A 27 -1.84 -11.26 12.31
CA GLU A 27 -1.38 -10.04 12.98
C GLU A 27 -1.46 -8.78 12.11
N VAL A 28 -1.55 -8.94 10.78
CA VAL A 28 -1.62 -7.84 9.81
C VAL A 28 -2.91 -7.96 9.00
N ILE A 29 -3.61 -6.86 8.89
CA ILE A 29 -4.76 -6.72 7.98
C ILE A 29 -4.38 -5.76 6.84
N GLU A 30 -4.47 -6.23 5.64
CA GLU A 30 -4.36 -5.40 4.44
C GLU A 30 -5.54 -5.69 3.50
N SER A 31 -6.48 -4.77 3.45
CA SER A 31 -6.61 -3.49 4.16
C SER A 31 -7.99 -3.35 4.80
N VAL A 32 -8.10 -2.40 5.73
CA VAL A 32 -9.39 -1.83 6.08
C VAL A 32 -9.56 -0.59 5.21
N PRO A 33 -10.46 -0.61 4.20
CA PRO A 33 -10.57 0.49 3.26
C PRO A 33 -11.17 1.74 3.90
N VAL A 34 -10.64 2.91 3.53
CA VAL A 34 -11.16 4.22 3.96
C VAL A 34 -12.21 4.69 2.97
N HIS A 35 -13.42 4.98 3.46
CA HIS A 35 -14.55 5.40 2.62
C HIS A 35 -14.28 6.75 1.94
N GLU A 36 -14.74 6.91 0.68
CA GLU A 36 -14.52 8.13 -0.11
C GLU A 36 -15.08 9.39 0.56
N ASP A 37 -16.18 9.29 1.29
CA ASP A 37 -16.74 10.44 2.03
C ASP A 37 -15.80 10.98 3.12
N ILE A 38 -14.91 10.15 3.67
CA ILE A 38 -13.85 10.60 4.60
C ILE A 38 -12.80 11.39 3.82
N LYS A 39 -12.34 10.85 2.69
CA LYS A 39 -11.34 11.47 1.83
C LYS A 39 -11.84 12.80 1.24
N LEU A 40 -13.13 12.87 0.92
CA LEU A 40 -13.81 14.07 0.42
C LEU A 40 -14.22 15.07 1.52
N GLY A 41 -14.11 14.71 2.79
CA GLY A 41 -14.50 15.57 3.90
C GLY A 41 -16.01 15.80 4.04
N LYS A 42 -16.85 14.87 3.55
CA LYS A 42 -18.31 14.99 3.57
C LYS A 42 -18.89 14.94 5.00
N PRO A 43 -20.14 15.42 5.20
CA PRO A 43 -20.79 15.41 6.53
C PRO A 43 -20.91 14.02 7.18
N SER A 44 -20.95 12.95 6.38
CA SER A 44 -21.01 11.57 6.86
C SER A 44 -19.68 11.07 7.47
N ARG A 45 -18.57 11.80 7.29
CA ARG A 45 -17.21 11.35 7.68
C ARG A 45 -17.10 11.00 9.17
N ASP A 46 -17.75 11.75 10.06
CA ASP A 46 -17.63 11.52 11.52
C ASP A 46 -18.17 10.16 11.92
N ARG A 47 -19.34 9.77 11.38
CA ARG A 47 -19.91 8.44 11.58
C ARG A 47 -19.03 7.34 11.00
N LEU A 48 -18.47 7.56 9.81
CA LEU A 48 -17.59 6.60 9.13
C LEU A 48 -16.24 6.42 9.87
N ILE A 49 -15.70 7.51 10.42
CA ILE A 49 -14.49 7.48 11.27
C ILE A 49 -14.78 6.73 12.58
N ALA A 50 -15.94 6.95 13.20
CA ALA A 50 -16.35 6.20 14.38
C ALA A 50 -16.48 4.70 14.09
N ASN A 51 -17.05 4.30 12.94
CA ASN A 51 -17.12 2.91 12.49
C ASN A 51 -15.73 2.31 12.27
N TYR A 52 -14.80 3.10 11.71
CA TYR A 52 -13.41 2.67 11.50
C TYR A 52 -12.70 2.45 12.85
N ALA A 53 -12.87 3.36 13.80
CA ALA A 53 -12.33 3.23 15.16
C ALA A 53 -12.88 1.99 15.89
N GLU A 54 -14.18 1.69 15.73
CA GLU A 54 -14.76 0.47 16.29
C GLU A 54 -14.23 -0.80 15.60
N THR A 55 -13.97 -0.74 14.29
CA THR A 55 -13.28 -1.83 13.56
C THR A 55 -11.87 -2.08 14.12
N ILE A 56 -11.11 -1.02 14.42
CA ILE A 56 -9.80 -1.13 15.08
C ILE A 56 -9.94 -1.86 16.43
N ARG A 57 -10.92 -1.45 17.27
CA ARG A 57 -11.16 -2.10 18.57
C ARG A 57 -11.52 -3.58 18.41
N ASN A 58 -12.35 -3.88 17.43
CA ASN A 58 -12.73 -5.28 17.16
C ASN A 58 -11.52 -6.11 16.69
N LEU A 59 -10.70 -5.60 15.80
CA LEU A 59 -9.47 -6.27 15.34
C LEU A 59 -8.47 -6.48 16.49
N GLY A 60 -8.35 -5.51 17.41
CA GLY A 60 -7.51 -5.61 18.59
C GLY A 60 -7.86 -6.78 19.51
N LYS A 61 -9.17 -7.11 19.66
CA LYS A 61 -9.64 -8.27 20.44
C LYS A 61 -9.11 -9.61 19.90
N PHE A 62 -8.73 -9.66 18.62
CA PHE A 62 -8.23 -10.85 17.93
C PHE A 62 -6.73 -10.87 17.71
N GLY A 63 -6.00 -9.92 18.31
CA GLY A 63 -4.53 -9.92 18.30
C GLY A 63 -3.89 -9.27 17.08
N VAL A 64 -4.67 -8.58 16.25
CA VAL A 64 -4.10 -7.78 15.14
C VAL A 64 -3.18 -6.69 15.70
N LYS A 65 -2.04 -6.49 15.06
CA LYS A 65 -0.99 -5.55 15.46
C LYS A 65 -0.80 -4.40 14.48
N CYS A 66 -1.12 -4.65 13.20
CA CYS A 66 -0.91 -3.68 12.13
C CYS A 66 -2.09 -3.68 11.17
N ILE A 67 -2.56 -2.50 10.81
CA ILE A 67 -3.53 -2.29 9.73
C ILE A 67 -2.85 -1.48 8.65
N CYS A 68 -2.63 -2.11 7.49
CA CYS A 68 -2.29 -1.41 6.27
C CYS A 68 -3.54 -0.76 5.69
N TYR A 69 -3.43 0.49 5.29
CA TYR A 69 -4.51 1.23 4.64
C TYR A 69 -3.92 2.21 3.63
N ASN A 70 -4.75 2.71 2.74
CA ASN A 70 -4.39 3.79 1.84
C ASN A 70 -5.40 4.95 1.93
N PHE A 71 -5.00 6.10 1.43
CA PHE A 71 -5.87 7.29 1.35
C PHE A 71 -5.96 7.82 -0.08
N MET A 72 -5.72 6.91 -1.04
CA MET A 72 -5.76 7.19 -2.48
C MET A 72 -7.20 7.46 -2.92
N PRO A 73 -7.48 8.59 -3.59
CA PRO A 73 -8.78 8.83 -4.19
C PRO A 73 -9.11 7.78 -5.25
N VAL A 74 -10.26 7.15 -5.13
CA VAL A 74 -10.90 6.23 -6.09
C VAL A 74 -10.09 4.96 -6.38
N PHE A 75 -8.83 5.08 -6.81
CA PHE A 75 -7.98 3.95 -7.24
C PHE A 75 -6.86 3.69 -6.24
N ASP A 76 -6.76 2.45 -5.75
CA ASP A 76 -5.71 2.05 -4.80
C ASP A 76 -4.32 1.99 -5.46
N TRP A 77 -4.21 1.33 -6.61
CA TRP A 77 -3.02 1.30 -7.45
C TRP A 77 -3.44 1.34 -8.93
N PHE A 78 -2.55 1.81 -9.78
CA PHE A 78 -2.86 1.93 -11.20
C PHE A 78 -1.69 1.50 -12.09
N ARG A 79 -2.01 0.66 -13.09
CA ARG A 79 -1.10 0.26 -14.17
C ARG A 79 -1.83 0.32 -15.50
N THR A 80 -1.08 0.59 -16.56
CA THR A 80 -1.64 0.67 -17.92
C THR A 80 -1.64 -0.67 -18.65
N ASP A 81 -0.81 -1.63 -18.20
CA ASP A 81 -0.69 -2.96 -18.77
C ASP A 81 -0.59 -3.99 -17.64
N LEU A 82 -1.62 -4.84 -17.52
CA LEU A 82 -1.69 -5.86 -16.48
C LEU A 82 -1.04 -7.19 -16.91
N HIS A 83 -0.69 -7.32 -18.20
CA HIS A 83 -0.22 -8.57 -18.81
C HIS A 83 1.06 -8.33 -19.62
N TYR A 84 1.93 -7.45 -19.14
CA TYR A 84 3.21 -7.19 -19.81
C TYR A 84 4.07 -8.45 -19.80
N VAL A 85 4.38 -8.97 -21.00
CA VAL A 85 5.19 -10.19 -21.16
C VAL A 85 6.67 -9.83 -21.26
N GLN A 86 7.46 -10.32 -20.32
CA GLN A 86 8.91 -10.17 -20.31
C GLN A 86 9.58 -11.15 -21.29
N LYS A 87 10.85 -10.88 -21.64
CA LYS A 87 11.63 -11.73 -22.58
C LYS A 87 11.76 -13.19 -22.15
N ASN A 88 11.70 -13.45 -20.84
CA ASN A 88 11.77 -14.79 -20.26
C ASN A 88 10.39 -15.49 -20.14
N GLY A 89 9.33 -14.84 -20.66
CA GLY A 89 7.96 -15.36 -20.63
C GLY A 89 7.19 -15.07 -19.34
N ALA A 90 7.80 -14.43 -18.35
CA ALA A 90 7.08 -13.98 -17.15
C ALA A 90 6.09 -12.85 -17.49
N VAL A 91 4.91 -12.86 -16.85
CA VAL A 91 3.89 -11.84 -17.04
C VAL A 91 3.82 -10.97 -15.78
N CYS A 92 3.88 -9.65 -15.96
CA CYS A 92 3.89 -8.70 -14.85
C CYS A 92 3.06 -7.44 -15.14
N LEU A 93 2.94 -6.59 -14.13
CA LEU A 93 2.31 -5.29 -14.24
C LEU A 93 3.29 -4.26 -14.82
N ALA A 94 2.81 -3.38 -15.69
CA ALA A 94 3.60 -2.29 -16.25
C ALA A 94 2.82 -0.97 -16.33
N TYR A 95 3.56 0.12 -16.24
CA TYR A 95 3.08 1.47 -16.50
C TYR A 95 3.77 2.03 -17.73
N LYS A 96 2.99 2.54 -18.67
CA LYS A 96 3.46 3.21 -19.89
C LYS A 96 2.74 4.54 -20.04
N GLU A 97 3.48 5.62 -19.99
CA GLU A 97 2.92 6.97 -20.06
C GLU A 97 2.12 7.19 -21.36
N ALA A 98 2.65 6.70 -22.49
CA ALA A 98 1.97 6.83 -23.77
C ALA A 98 0.60 6.10 -23.83
N ASP A 99 0.41 5.06 -23.04
CA ASP A 99 -0.87 4.36 -22.94
C ASP A 99 -1.79 5.06 -21.93
N PHE A 100 -1.25 5.60 -20.83
CA PHE A 100 -2.00 6.43 -19.90
C PHE A 100 -2.62 7.65 -20.59
N GLN A 101 -1.86 8.34 -21.43
CA GLN A 101 -2.34 9.54 -22.16
C GLN A 101 -3.47 9.25 -23.17
N LYS A 102 -3.68 7.99 -23.56
CA LYS A 102 -4.80 7.59 -24.43
C LYS A 102 -6.10 7.29 -23.68
N LEU A 103 -6.03 7.17 -22.35
CA LEU A 103 -7.19 6.85 -21.54
C LEU A 103 -8.13 8.04 -21.44
N ASP A 104 -9.38 7.82 -21.79
CA ASP A 104 -10.44 8.81 -21.59
C ASP A 104 -10.98 8.70 -20.15
N LYS A 105 -10.71 9.72 -19.34
CA LYS A 105 -11.17 9.78 -17.95
C LYS A 105 -12.70 9.71 -17.78
N HIS A 106 -13.46 10.05 -18.82
CA HIS A 106 -14.92 10.00 -18.80
C HIS A 106 -15.51 8.67 -19.28
N ASN A 107 -14.67 7.78 -19.81
CA ASN A 107 -15.07 6.47 -20.28
C ASN A 107 -14.00 5.42 -19.88
N LEU A 108 -13.59 5.48 -18.62
CA LEU A 108 -12.60 4.54 -18.09
C LEU A 108 -13.19 3.13 -18.04
N ARG A 109 -12.56 2.24 -18.80
CA ARG A 109 -12.65 0.79 -18.62
C ARG A 109 -11.29 0.32 -18.16
N LEU A 110 -11.12 0.24 -16.85
CA LEU A 110 -9.84 -0.14 -16.23
C LEU A 110 -9.89 -1.64 -15.91
N PRO A 111 -9.10 -2.48 -16.60
CA PRO A 111 -9.00 -3.88 -16.25
C PRO A 111 -8.63 -4.04 -14.76
N GLY A 112 -9.38 -4.88 -14.04
CA GLY A 112 -9.17 -5.11 -12.62
C GLY A 112 -9.88 -4.14 -11.66
N TRP A 113 -10.53 -3.07 -12.17
CA TRP A 113 -11.29 -2.10 -11.36
C TRP A 113 -12.78 -2.03 -11.74
N ASP A 114 -13.17 -2.67 -12.86
CA ASP A 114 -14.53 -2.64 -13.41
C ASP A 114 -15.61 -3.22 -12.47
N GLU A 115 -15.19 -3.91 -11.40
CA GLU A 115 -16.10 -4.54 -10.43
C GLU A 115 -16.43 -3.65 -9.22
N SER A 116 -15.69 -2.54 -9.02
CA SER A 116 -15.84 -1.72 -7.81
C SER A 116 -16.86 -0.60 -7.96
N TYR A 117 -17.02 -0.05 -9.16
CA TYR A 117 -17.93 1.06 -9.45
C TYR A 117 -18.60 0.88 -10.81
N THR A 118 -19.86 1.29 -10.90
CA THR A 118 -20.48 1.51 -12.22
C THR A 118 -19.84 2.73 -12.91
N PRO A 119 -19.91 2.84 -14.25
CA PRO A 119 -19.38 4.02 -14.96
C PRO A 119 -19.97 5.35 -14.45
N GLU A 120 -21.24 5.35 -14.07
CA GLU A 120 -21.94 6.52 -13.53
C GLU A 120 -21.40 6.90 -12.14
N GLU A 121 -21.20 5.92 -11.25
CA GLU A 121 -20.62 6.12 -9.92
C GLU A 121 -19.18 6.62 -10.02
N LEU A 122 -18.36 6.02 -10.88
CA LEU A 122 -16.99 6.45 -11.13
C LEU A 122 -16.92 7.89 -11.63
N ASN A 123 -17.73 8.25 -12.65
CA ASN A 123 -17.80 9.61 -13.15
C ASN A 123 -18.31 10.61 -12.11
N GLY A 124 -19.24 10.18 -11.25
CA GLY A 124 -19.70 10.96 -10.10
C GLY A 124 -18.57 11.30 -9.14
N LEU A 125 -17.80 10.28 -8.71
CA LEU A 125 -16.65 10.44 -7.83
C LEU A 125 -15.56 11.31 -8.44
N LEU A 126 -15.19 11.09 -9.70
CA LEU A 126 -14.18 11.92 -10.39
C LEU A 126 -14.56 13.40 -10.39
N LYS A 127 -15.84 13.73 -10.62
CA LYS A 127 -16.33 15.11 -10.56
C LYS A 127 -16.24 15.71 -9.15
N GLU A 128 -16.52 14.93 -8.12
CA GLU A 128 -16.39 15.40 -6.73
C GLU A 128 -14.95 15.76 -6.38
N TYR A 129 -13.99 14.97 -6.89
CA TYR A 129 -12.56 15.23 -6.67
C TYR A 129 -12.01 16.40 -7.47
N GLU A 130 -12.68 16.90 -8.51
CA GLU A 130 -12.24 18.10 -9.27
C GLU A 130 -12.05 19.35 -8.39
N HIS A 131 -12.67 19.37 -7.21
CA HIS A 131 -12.60 20.49 -6.25
C HIS A 131 -11.71 20.18 -5.04
N ILE A 132 -11.08 19.01 -4.99
CA ILE A 132 -10.22 18.60 -3.88
C ILE A 132 -8.76 18.82 -4.24
N SER A 133 -8.12 19.77 -3.56
CA SER A 133 -6.67 19.98 -3.69
C SER A 133 -5.86 18.98 -2.87
N HIS A 134 -4.56 18.87 -3.14
CA HIS A 134 -3.63 18.10 -2.32
C HIS A 134 -3.69 18.50 -0.84
N GLU A 135 -3.76 19.79 -0.56
CA GLU A 135 -3.87 20.30 0.81
C GLU A 135 -5.17 19.87 1.48
N GLN A 136 -6.30 20.02 0.79
CA GLN A 136 -7.59 19.59 1.33
C GLN A 136 -7.64 18.07 1.58
N LEU A 137 -7.09 17.27 0.66
CA LEU A 137 -7.00 15.82 0.86
C LEU A 137 -6.11 15.48 2.06
N PHE A 138 -5.00 16.20 2.23
CA PHE A 138 -4.12 16.02 3.37
C PHE A 138 -4.80 16.43 4.70
N GLU A 139 -5.53 17.53 4.73
CA GLU A 139 -6.32 17.95 5.91
C GLU A 139 -7.37 16.89 6.27
N ASN A 140 -8.03 16.30 5.28
CA ASN A 140 -8.98 15.21 5.51
C ASN A 140 -8.29 13.94 6.04
N LEU A 141 -7.06 13.62 5.60
CA LEU A 141 -6.25 12.56 6.18
C LEU A 141 -5.90 12.85 7.64
N VAL A 142 -5.47 14.05 7.97
CA VAL A 142 -5.16 14.46 9.35
C VAL A 142 -6.40 14.36 10.24
N TYR A 143 -7.54 14.79 9.73
CA TYR A 143 -8.82 14.69 10.44
C TYR A 143 -9.19 13.22 10.72
N PHE A 144 -9.07 12.35 9.73
CA PHE A 144 -9.28 10.92 9.87
C PHE A 144 -8.35 10.31 10.92
N LEU A 145 -7.05 10.56 10.81
CA LEU A 145 -6.05 10.03 11.75
C LEU A 145 -6.33 10.46 13.19
N ASN A 146 -6.59 11.74 13.44
CA ASN A 146 -6.94 12.22 14.78
C ASN A 146 -8.19 11.53 15.35
N GLY A 147 -9.15 11.18 14.50
CA GLY A 147 -10.37 10.49 14.91
C GLY A 147 -10.16 9.02 15.29
N ILE A 148 -9.16 8.35 14.72
CA ILE A 148 -8.91 6.92 14.97
C ILE A 148 -7.76 6.66 15.96
N MET A 149 -6.83 7.61 16.18
CA MET A 149 -5.69 7.41 17.08
C MET A 149 -6.10 6.99 18.50
N PRO A 150 -7.18 7.49 19.11
CA PRO A 150 -7.61 6.97 20.42
C PRO A 150 -7.87 5.47 20.45
N ALA A 151 -8.44 4.90 19.38
CA ALA A 151 -8.67 3.46 19.28
C ALA A 151 -7.34 2.69 19.09
N CYS A 152 -6.37 3.30 18.41
CA CYS A 152 -5.02 2.74 18.29
C CYS A 152 -4.29 2.73 19.63
N ASP A 153 -4.39 3.82 20.41
CA ASP A 153 -3.80 3.91 21.76
C ASP A 153 -4.43 2.86 22.71
N GLU A 154 -5.74 2.62 22.60
CA GLU A 154 -6.45 1.61 23.39
C GLU A 154 -6.03 0.17 23.06
N THR A 155 -5.75 -0.13 21.79
CA THR A 155 -5.53 -1.49 21.29
C THR A 155 -4.07 -1.85 21.06
N GLY A 156 -3.19 -0.84 20.95
CA GLY A 156 -1.81 -1.01 20.52
C GLY A 156 -1.64 -1.33 19.03
N ILE A 157 -2.70 -1.16 18.22
CA ILE A 157 -2.63 -1.40 16.77
C ILE A 157 -1.94 -0.22 16.07
N ASN A 158 -0.97 -0.54 15.24
CA ASN A 158 -0.30 0.42 14.39
C ASN A 158 -1.03 0.59 13.06
N MET A 159 -1.26 1.83 12.67
CA MET A 159 -1.77 2.20 11.35
C MET A 159 -0.60 2.40 10.39
N ALA A 160 -0.59 1.70 9.28
CA ALA A 160 0.48 1.74 8.29
C ALA A 160 -0.08 2.23 6.95
N ILE A 161 0.07 3.52 6.64
CA ILE A 161 -0.43 4.06 5.38
C ILE A 161 0.43 3.56 4.21
N HIS A 162 -0.22 3.03 3.18
CA HIS A 162 0.43 2.67 1.92
C HIS A 162 0.68 3.94 1.10
N PRO A 163 1.88 4.13 0.52
CA PRO A 163 2.14 5.25 -0.37
C PRO A 163 1.32 5.15 -1.65
N ASP A 164 1.06 6.29 -2.26
CA ASP A 164 0.33 6.37 -3.51
C ASP A 164 1.04 5.59 -4.63
N ASP A 165 0.27 4.90 -5.48
CA ASP A 165 0.79 4.05 -6.53
C ASP A 165 0.01 4.24 -7.86
N PRO A 166 0.59 4.96 -8.83
CA PRO A 166 1.91 5.61 -8.80
C PRO A 166 1.94 6.84 -7.88
N PRO A 167 3.16 7.31 -7.47
CA PRO A 167 3.32 8.44 -6.56
C PRO A 167 3.23 9.80 -7.28
N TRP A 168 2.28 9.94 -8.18
CA TRP A 168 1.91 11.17 -8.90
C TRP A 168 0.43 11.16 -9.28
N ASP A 169 -0.11 12.33 -9.55
CA ASP A 169 -1.51 12.50 -9.88
C ASP A 169 -1.93 11.71 -11.12
N ILE A 170 -3.08 11.04 -11.04
CA ILE A 170 -3.70 10.33 -12.17
C ILE A 170 -5.13 10.81 -12.35
N PHE A 171 -5.57 11.01 -13.59
CA PHE A 171 -6.93 11.46 -13.94
C PHE A 171 -7.39 12.75 -13.23
N GLY A 172 -6.45 13.57 -12.73
CA GLY A 172 -6.74 14.75 -11.94
C GLY A 172 -7.01 14.48 -10.46
N LEU A 173 -6.83 13.24 -10.00
CA LEU A 173 -6.93 12.86 -8.59
C LEU A 173 -5.61 13.17 -7.86
N PRO A 174 -5.65 13.95 -6.76
CA PRO A 174 -4.44 14.30 -6.03
C PRO A 174 -3.82 13.09 -5.33
N ARG A 175 -2.49 13.02 -5.32
CA ARG A 175 -1.70 12.03 -4.57
C ARG A 175 -0.86 12.74 -3.51
N ILE A 176 -0.93 12.28 -2.26
CA ILE A 176 -0.38 13.00 -1.10
C ILE A 176 0.66 12.21 -0.29
N VAL A 177 0.82 10.92 -0.54
CA VAL A 177 1.79 10.05 0.15
C VAL A 177 2.80 9.55 -0.89
N THR A 178 3.72 10.42 -1.31
CA THR A 178 4.54 10.23 -2.52
C THR A 178 6.03 10.12 -2.25
N GLY A 179 6.51 10.41 -1.03
CA GLY A 179 7.93 10.38 -0.71
C GLY A 179 8.26 10.89 0.69
N ALA A 180 9.54 11.19 0.92
CA ALA A 180 10.07 11.57 2.22
C ALA A 180 9.41 12.84 2.80
N GLU A 181 9.11 13.82 1.98
CA GLU A 181 8.48 15.07 2.41
C GLU A 181 7.06 14.82 2.93
N SER A 182 6.28 14.01 2.24
CA SER A 182 4.93 13.64 2.68
C SER A 182 4.95 12.82 3.98
N TYR A 183 5.94 11.94 4.17
CA TYR A 183 6.13 11.21 5.43
C TYR A 183 6.42 12.17 6.59
N GLU A 184 7.31 13.13 6.39
CA GLU A 184 7.62 14.15 7.40
C GLU A 184 6.39 14.98 7.75
N LYS A 185 5.66 15.46 6.74
CA LYS A 185 4.42 16.23 6.92
C LYS A 185 3.39 15.46 7.75
N MET A 186 3.23 14.15 7.49
CA MET A 186 2.30 13.30 8.25
C MET A 186 2.70 13.11 9.70
N ILE A 187 3.97 12.79 9.97
CA ILE A 187 4.46 12.58 11.35
C ILE A 187 4.31 13.87 12.16
N ASN A 188 4.63 15.02 11.55
CA ASN A 188 4.52 16.31 12.21
C ASN A 188 3.06 16.71 12.49
N ALA A 189 2.14 16.40 11.57
CA ALA A 189 0.71 16.71 11.74
C ALA A 189 0.04 15.81 12.79
N VAL A 190 0.41 14.52 12.84
CA VAL A 190 -0.13 13.52 13.77
C VAL A 190 1.02 12.73 14.38
N PRO A 191 1.66 13.23 15.44
CA PRO A 191 2.89 12.65 16.01
C PRO A 191 2.66 11.36 16.81
N ASN A 192 1.43 10.86 16.92
CA ASN A 192 1.10 9.63 17.61
C ASN A 192 1.98 8.46 17.14
N ILE A 193 2.44 7.63 18.10
CA ILE A 193 3.35 6.52 17.82
C ILE A 193 2.71 5.48 16.89
N HIS A 194 1.39 5.29 16.94
CA HIS A 194 0.66 4.34 16.12
C HIS A 194 0.40 4.82 14.68
N ASN A 195 0.73 6.09 14.37
CA ASN A 195 0.69 6.63 13.01
C ASN A 195 2.02 6.35 12.31
N GLY A 196 2.05 5.46 11.34
CA GLY A 196 3.27 5.08 10.61
C GLY A 196 2.98 4.65 9.18
N PHE A 197 3.91 3.89 8.61
CA PHE A 197 3.97 3.69 7.17
C PHE A 197 3.99 2.22 6.79
N THR A 198 3.31 1.92 5.68
CA THR A 198 3.66 0.82 4.81
C THR A 198 4.74 1.32 3.85
N PHE A 199 5.95 0.81 3.95
CA PHE A 199 7.06 1.19 3.10
C PHE A 199 7.07 0.33 1.84
N CYS A 200 6.38 0.77 0.79
CA CYS A 200 6.30 0.05 -0.47
C CYS A 200 7.38 0.54 -1.45
N THR A 201 8.38 -0.28 -1.69
CA THR A 201 9.50 0.06 -2.57
C THR A 201 9.09 0.16 -4.04
N GLY A 202 8.05 -0.54 -4.46
CA GLY A 202 7.53 -0.44 -5.82
C GLY A 202 6.79 0.87 -6.07
N SER A 203 5.98 1.32 -5.10
CA SER A 203 5.24 2.59 -5.22
C SER A 203 6.19 3.78 -5.09
N LEU A 204 6.90 3.89 -3.98
CA LEU A 204 7.87 4.98 -3.75
C LEU A 204 8.99 5.00 -4.77
N GLY A 205 9.45 3.83 -5.21
CA GLY A 205 10.53 3.68 -6.18
C GLY A 205 10.15 4.10 -7.60
N ALA A 206 8.86 4.12 -7.94
CA ALA A 206 8.40 4.71 -9.19
C ALA A 206 8.66 6.23 -9.21
N GLY A 207 8.64 6.90 -8.06
CA GLY A 207 9.08 8.29 -7.90
C GLY A 207 10.60 8.39 -7.84
N ARG A 208 11.25 8.61 -8.98
CA ARG A 208 12.73 8.60 -9.15
C ARG A 208 13.52 9.51 -8.23
N SER A 209 12.88 10.53 -7.65
CA SER A 209 13.52 11.44 -6.70
C SER A 209 13.64 10.86 -5.28
N ASN A 210 12.98 9.74 -5.00
CA ASN A 210 13.00 9.10 -3.70
C ASN A 210 14.28 8.29 -3.47
N ASP A 211 15.06 8.67 -2.47
CA ASP A 211 16.20 7.89 -1.98
C ASP A 211 15.69 6.86 -0.96
N LEU A 212 15.29 5.69 -1.45
CA LEU A 212 14.65 4.67 -0.63
C LEU A 212 15.51 4.15 0.53
N PRO A 213 16.83 3.91 0.37
CA PRO A 213 17.69 3.55 1.49
C PRO A 213 17.71 4.60 2.61
N LYS A 214 17.81 5.89 2.26
CA LYS A 214 17.76 6.97 3.26
C LYS A 214 16.39 7.11 3.91
N MET A 215 15.31 6.90 3.16
CA MET A 215 13.97 6.88 3.74
C MET A 215 13.82 5.70 4.70
N ALA A 216 14.30 4.51 4.34
CA ALA A 216 14.29 3.34 5.21
C ALA A 216 15.08 3.57 6.50
N GLU A 217 16.28 4.19 6.41
CA GLU A 217 17.08 4.59 7.56
C GLU A 217 16.32 5.55 8.48
N LYS A 218 15.81 6.65 7.92
CA LYS A 218 15.17 7.72 8.69
C LYS A 218 13.89 7.27 9.38
N TYR A 219 13.08 6.46 8.69
CA TYR A 219 11.73 6.12 9.15
C TYR A 219 11.58 4.68 9.67
N ALA A 220 12.68 3.91 9.81
CA ALA A 220 12.68 2.50 10.21
C ALA A 220 11.72 2.20 11.38
N LYS A 221 11.74 3.02 12.44
CA LYS A 221 10.90 2.85 13.64
C LYS A 221 9.43 3.23 13.45
N ARG A 222 9.09 3.82 12.32
CA ARG A 222 7.71 4.20 11.93
C ARG A 222 7.21 3.37 10.75
N ILE A 223 8.05 2.50 10.20
CA ILE A 223 7.65 1.52 9.19
C ILE A 223 7.12 0.29 9.92
N TYR A 224 5.81 0.09 9.90
CA TYR A 224 5.17 -1.05 10.54
C TYR A 224 4.93 -2.20 9.58
N PHE A 225 4.97 -1.91 8.27
CA PHE A 225 4.88 -2.90 7.23
C PHE A 225 5.78 -2.52 6.05
N ALA A 226 6.62 -3.42 5.60
CA ALA A 226 7.49 -3.22 4.44
C ALA A 226 7.05 -4.11 3.27
N HIS A 227 6.75 -3.48 2.14
CA HIS A 227 6.51 -4.12 0.86
C HIS A 227 7.77 -3.98 0.01
N LEU A 228 8.55 -5.04 -0.08
CA LEU A 228 9.84 -5.02 -0.74
C LEU A 228 9.74 -5.71 -2.10
N ARG A 229 9.36 -4.96 -3.11
CA ARG A 229 9.25 -5.40 -4.50
C ARG A 229 10.10 -4.55 -5.43
N GLN A 230 10.46 -5.14 -6.55
CA GLN A 230 11.33 -4.56 -7.54
C GLN A 230 10.51 -3.94 -8.69
N LEU A 231 11.04 -2.88 -9.27
CA LEU A 231 10.59 -2.33 -10.53
C LEU A 231 11.78 -2.06 -11.44
N LYS A 232 11.54 -2.07 -12.75
CA LYS A 232 12.56 -1.78 -13.76
C LYS A 232 12.06 -0.72 -14.72
N PHE A 233 12.79 0.40 -14.80
CA PHE A 233 12.52 1.45 -15.76
C PHE A 233 12.92 1.03 -17.17
N VAL A 234 12.07 1.34 -18.13
CA VAL A 234 12.34 1.22 -19.56
C VAL A 234 12.89 2.53 -20.11
N ASN A 235 12.36 3.64 -19.61
CA ASN A 235 12.74 5.01 -19.91
C ASN A 235 12.48 5.91 -18.69
N GLU A 236 12.32 7.20 -18.88
CA GLU A 236 12.11 8.18 -17.79
C GLU A 236 10.80 7.97 -17.02
N THR A 237 9.75 7.52 -17.68
CA THR A 237 8.40 7.40 -17.13
C THR A 237 7.89 5.97 -17.07
N ASP A 238 8.27 5.13 -18.06
CA ASP A 238 7.75 3.80 -18.20
C ASP A 238 8.54 2.81 -17.35
N PHE A 239 7.83 1.93 -16.67
CA PHE A 239 8.41 0.87 -15.88
C PHE A 239 7.53 -0.38 -15.87
N TYR A 240 8.14 -1.50 -15.49
CA TYR A 240 7.42 -2.74 -15.21
C TYR A 240 7.92 -3.36 -13.89
N GLU A 241 7.09 -4.14 -13.26
CA GLU A 241 7.44 -4.90 -12.06
C GLU A 241 8.29 -6.11 -12.44
N ASN A 242 9.33 -6.42 -11.66
CA ASN A 242 10.29 -7.46 -12.02
C ASN A 242 10.53 -8.45 -10.88
N GLY A 243 11.53 -9.31 -11.03
CA GLY A 243 11.99 -10.23 -9.99
C GLY A 243 12.44 -9.49 -8.73
N HIS A 244 12.74 -10.25 -7.68
CA HIS A 244 12.91 -9.66 -6.35
C HIS A 244 14.35 -9.28 -6.00
N GLN A 245 15.34 -9.79 -6.75
CA GLN A 245 16.75 -9.52 -6.48
C GLN A 245 17.10 -8.07 -6.82
N THR A 246 18.10 -7.52 -6.10
CA THR A 246 18.56 -6.13 -6.34
C THR A 246 18.96 -5.91 -7.81
N GLU A 247 19.60 -6.89 -8.44
CA GLU A 247 20.05 -6.79 -9.84
C GLU A 247 18.94 -6.90 -10.89
N ASP A 248 17.74 -7.37 -10.48
CA ASP A 248 16.60 -7.47 -11.40
C ASP A 248 16.00 -6.11 -11.78
N GLY A 249 16.25 -5.06 -11.02
CA GLY A 249 15.61 -3.76 -11.27
C GLY A 249 16.43 -2.54 -10.85
N ASN A 250 15.72 -1.51 -10.45
CA ASN A 250 16.29 -0.20 -10.11
C ASN A 250 16.20 0.14 -8.62
N VAL A 251 15.67 -0.77 -7.81
CA VAL A 251 15.59 -0.61 -6.36
C VAL A 251 16.69 -1.42 -5.69
N ASP A 252 17.51 -0.77 -4.89
CA ASP A 252 18.54 -1.46 -4.10
C ASP A 252 17.92 -2.10 -2.85
N ILE A 253 17.33 -3.29 -3.03
CA ILE A 253 16.67 -4.05 -1.96
C ILE A 253 17.66 -4.38 -0.83
N TYR A 254 18.93 -4.68 -1.16
CA TYR A 254 19.95 -4.96 -0.16
C TYR A 254 20.20 -3.76 0.75
N ALA A 255 20.45 -2.58 0.16
CA ALA A 255 20.67 -1.37 0.94
C ALA A 255 19.48 -0.98 1.80
N ILE A 256 18.25 -1.20 1.29
CA ILE A 256 17.02 -0.95 2.06
C ILE A 256 16.89 -1.90 3.25
N VAL A 257 17.07 -3.20 3.04
CA VAL A 257 17.00 -4.20 4.13
C VAL A 257 18.07 -3.90 5.18
N LYS A 258 19.28 -3.55 4.75
CA LYS A 258 20.36 -3.15 5.66
C LYS A 258 19.97 -1.92 6.47
N ALA A 259 19.46 -0.87 5.82
CA ALA A 259 19.02 0.35 6.48
C ALA A 259 17.90 0.08 7.51
N LEU A 260 16.89 -0.72 7.16
CA LEU A 260 15.82 -1.12 8.06
C LEU A 260 16.35 -1.83 9.30
N GLU A 261 17.17 -2.87 9.12
CA GLU A 261 17.73 -3.66 10.22
C GLU A 261 18.66 -2.85 11.13
N GLU A 262 19.49 -1.98 10.56
CA GLU A 262 20.44 -1.16 11.32
C GLU A 262 19.77 -0.05 12.12
N ASN A 263 18.57 0.37 11.75
CA ASN A 263 17.87 1.50 12.37
C ASN A 263 16.63 1.12 13.19
N GLY A 264 16.50 -0.16 13.53
CA GLY A 264 15.52 -0.64 14.53
C GLY A 264 14.12 -0.89 13.96
N PHE A 265 14.02 -1.27 12.70
CA PHE A 265 12.79 -1.81 12.12
C PHE A 265 12.37 -3.08 12.86
N SER A 266 11.09 -3.15 13.22
CA SER A 266 10.49 -4.30 13.91
C SER A 266 9.12 -4.69 13.32
N GLY A 267 8.81 -4.15 12.15
CA GLY A 267 7.54 -4.37 11.46
C GLY A 267 7.52 -5.69 10.67
N TYR A 268 6.45 -5.86 9.93
CA TYR A 268 6.22 -7.00 9.06
C TYR A 268 6.82 -6.76 7.67
N VAL A 269 7.14 -7.84 6.96
CA VAL A 269 7.73 -7.78 5.61
C VAL A 269 6.99 -8.72 4.68
N ARG A 270 6.73 -8.27 3.46
CA ARG A 270 6.27 -9.13 2.37
C ARG A 270 6.86 -8.70 1.02
N PRO A 271 6.95 -9.61 0.03
CA PRO A 271 7.39 -9.28 -1.32
C PRO A 271 6.35 -8.48 -2.13
N ASP A 272 5.13 -8.30 -1.61
CA ASP A 272 3.98 -7.58 -2.19
C ASP A 272 3.47 -8.21 -3.50
N HIS A 273 3.84 -7.67 -4.67
CA HIS A 273 3.48 -8.24 -5.96
C HIS A 273 4.42 -9.38 -6.37
N GLY A 274 3.96 -10.18 -7.33
CA GLY A 274 4.75 -11.22 -7.98
C GLY A 274 4.27 -11.40 -9.43
N ARG A 275 5.21 -11.73 -10.30
CA ARG A 275 4.94 -12.05 -11.69
C ARG A 275 4.25 -13.41 -11.78
N ASN A 276 3.43 -13.60 -12.80
CA ASN A 276 2.99 -14.95 -13.17
C ASN A 276 4.14 -15.62 -13.94
N ILE A 277 4.73 -16.65 -13.36
CA ILE A 277 5.89 -17.39 -13.90
C ILE A 277 5.54 -18.87 -14.08
N TRP A 278 6.32 -19.59 -14.89
CA TRP A 278 6.22 -21.05 -15.10
C TRP A 278 4.83 -21.54 -15.54
N GLY A 279 4.11 -20.70 -16.31
CA GLY A 279 2.77 -21.04 -16.77
C GLY A 279 1.67 -20.89 -15.72
N GLU A 280 1.95 -20.19 -14.62
CA GLU A 280 0.94 -19.86 -13.62
C GLU A 280 -0.11 -18.93 -14.23
N GLU A 281 -1.37 -19.28 -14.04
CA GLU A 281 -2.53 -18.46 -14.36
C GLU A 281 -3.15 -17.93 -13.06
N GLY A 282 -3.45 -16.62 -13.01
CA GLY A 282 -4.01 -16.01 -11.79
C GLY A 282 -4.18 -14.51 -11.93
N LYS A 283 -4.55 -13.87 -10.82
CA LYS A 283 -4.73 -12.42 -10.77
C LYS A 283 -3.42 -11.72 -11.15
N PRO A 284 -3.44 -10.80 -12.11
CA PRO A 284 -2.25 -10.05 -12.51
C PRO A 284 -1.57 -9.37 -11.31
N GLY A 285 -0.24 -9.48 -11.22
CA GLY A 285 0.56 -8.94 -10.12
C GLY A 285 0.56 -9.79 -8.84
N TYR A 286 -0.17 -10.91 -8.81
CA TYR A 286 -0.28 -11.76 -7.61
C TYR A 286 0.21 -13.19 -7.82
N GLY A 287 1.19 -13.38 -8.71
CA GLY A 287 1.81 -14.68 -8.96
C GLY A 287 2.33 -15.34 -7.67
N LEU A 288 1.82 -16.52 -7.36
CA LEU A 288 2.10 -17.21 -6.10
C LEU A 288 3.55 -17.71 -6.04
N TYR A 289 4.03 -18.29 -7.13
CA TYR A 289 5.40 -18.83 -7.18
C TYR A 289 6.44 -17.73 -7.04
N ASP A 290 6.27 -16.63 -7.76
CA ASP A 290 7.22 -15.51 -7.69
C ASP A 290 7.20 -14.83 -6.31
N ARG A 291 6.03 -14.68 -5.69
CA ARG A 291 5.94 -14.17 -4.31
C ARG A 291 6.59 -15.13 -3.30
N ALA A 292 6.49 -16.43 -3.50
CA ALA A 292 7.18 -17.39 -2.63
C ALA A 292 8.71 -17.27 -2.77
N LEU A 293 9.21 -17.10 -4.01
CA LEU A 293 10.63 -16.82 -4.25
C LEU A 293 11.06 -15.52 -3.59
N GLY A 294 10.24 -14.46 -3.71
CA GLY A 294 10.47 -13.17 -3.07
C GLY A 294 10.53 -13.28 -1.55
N ALA A 295 9.61 -14.01 -0.92
CA ALA A 295 9.61 -14.23 0.51
C ALA A 295 10.86 -14.98 0.98
N ALA A 296 11.29 -16.02 0.24
CA ALA A 296 12.52 -16.76 0.54
C ALA A 296 13.78 -15.88 0.39
N TYR A 297 13.84 -15.08 -0.69
CA TYR A 297 14.94 -14.12 -0.91
C TYR A 297 15.05 -13.11 0.23
N LEU A 298 13.93 -12.46 0.59
CA LEU A 298 13.89 -11.46 1.66
C LEU A 298 14.27 -12.08 3.01
N SER A 299 13.77 -13.27 3.33
CA SER A 299 14.13 -13.99 4.56
C SER A 299 15.62 -14.25 4.66
N GLY A 300 16.22 -14.73 3.56
CA GLY A 300 17.68 -14.96 3.50
C GLY A 300 18.48 -13.67 3.61
N LEU A 301 18.00 -12.59 3.01
CA LEU A 301 18.66 -11.28 3.04
C LEU A 301 18.63 -10.66 4.46
N PHE A 302 17.49 -10.66 5.12
CA PHE A 302 17.37 -10.24 6.52
C PHE A 302 18.23 -11.10 7.46
N GLU A 303 18.26 -12.42 7.28
CA GLU A 303 19.14 -13.32 8.05
C GLU A 303 20.60 -12.95 7.86
N ALA A 304 21.05 -12.76 6.61
CA ALA A 304 22.43 -12.42 6.30
C ALA A 304 22.85 -11.09 6.94
N VAL A 305 22.01 -10.06 6.83
CA VAL A 305 22.28 -8.75 7.42
C VAL A 305 22.37 -8.86 8.95
N ARG A 306 21.44 -9.57 9.61
CA ARG A 306 21.46 -9.77 11.07
C ARG A 306 22.74 -10.48 11.54
N LYS A 307 23.15 -11.54 10.87
CA LYS A 307 24.37 -12.29 11.22
C LYS A 307 25.66 -11.51 11.02
N ASN A 308 25.69 -10.58 10.07
CA ASN A 308 26.86 -9.74 9.83
C ASN A 308 26.97 -8.52 10.78
N ARG A 309 25.98 -8.31 11.64
CA ARG A 309 26.00 -7.27 12.69
C ARG A 309 26.57 -7.76 14.02
N ALA A 310 26.67 -9.06 14.21
CA ALA A 310 27.25 -9.71 15.38
C ALA A 310 28.77 -9.83 15.23
#